data_584225ea8a9f982210307b17af4e8a39
#
_entry.id   584225ea8a9f982210307b17af4e8a39
#
_cell.length_a   1.000
_cell.length_b   1.000
_cell.length_c   1.000
_cell.angle_alpha   90.00
_cell.angle_beta   90.00
_cell.angle_gamma   90.00
#
_symmetry.space_group_name_H-M   'P 1'
#
loop_
_entity.id
_entity.type
_entity.pdbx_description
1 polymer ?
#
loop_
_entity_poly.entity_id
_entity_poly.type
_entity_poly.pdbx_seq_one_letter_code
_entity_poly.pdbx_strand_id
1 'polypeptide(L)'
;MKKLLLLLTILFCVSLNAQNQPVVLKDSIFPLDEVIIKGNTILGNKFVAKNRTGAAYFLSKEELAQFDYVDINRALNKIPGINFFEEDGFGLRPNISIRGTSPERSSKIAIMEDGVLISPAPYSASSAYYFPSIARMEALEVLKGSSQIQYGPYTSGGAINFVSTGIPDSFEGKVRSIYGSFHTGQLHTSIGDSFENFGYSLEYLNFNSNGFKTLGNNLNTGFDINEISSKIRYKTSEDA
;
A
#
# COMPACT_ATOMS: atom_id res chain seq x y z
N MET A 1 3.25 44.85 8.78
CA MET A 1 4.43 43.98 8.68
C MET A 1 5.00 43.57 10.04
N LYS A 2 5.31 44.47 10.99
CA LYS A 2 5.88 44.09 12.32
C LYS A 2 5.01 43.14 13.15
N LYS A 3 3.67 43.28 13.14
CA LYS A 3 2.73 42.41 13.87
C LYS A 3 2.64 41.01 13.28
N LEU A 4 2.78 40.86 11.95
CA LEU A 4 2.78 39.56 11.27
C LEU A 4 4.08 38.78 11.56
N LEU A 5 5.22 39.49 11.62
CA LEU A 5 6.50 38.89 11.97
C LEU A 5 6.52 38.39 13.42
N LEU A 6 5.88 39.13 14.34
CA LEU A 6 5.75 38.74 15.75
C LEU A 6 4.87 37.50 15.92
N LEU A 7 3.81 37.36 15.13
CA LEU A 7 2.94 36.18 15.13
C LEU A 7 3.68 34.93 14.61
N LEU A 8 4.51 35.10 13.58
CA LEU A 8 5.33 34.03 13.01
C LEU A 8 6.41 33.54 13.99
N THR A 9 7.03 34.45 14.74
CA THR A 9 8.04 34.10 15.77
C THR A 9 7.41 33.38 16.97
N ILE A 10 6.21 33.76 17.39
CA ILE A 10 5.49 33.08 18.47
C ILE A 10 5.09 31.65 18.04
N LEU A 11 4.65 31.47 16.79
CA LEU A 11 4.32 30.15 16.24
C LEU A 11 5.57 29.23 16.18
N PHE A 12 6.74 29.79 15.91
CA PHE A 12 8.01 29.04 15.85
C PHE A 12 8.52 28.61 17.23
N CYS A 13 8.26 29.39 18.28
CA CYS A 13 8.69 29.06 19.64
C CYS A 13 7.84 27.93 20.30
N VAL A 14 6.62 27.70 19.83
CA VAL A 14 5.78 26.60 20.37
C VAL A 14 6.24 25.22 19.88
N SER A 15 6.97 25.15 18.77
CA SER A 15 7.45 23.90 18.17
C SER A 15 8.73 23.34 18.82
N LEU A 16 9.36 24.02 19.77
CA LEU A 16 10.67 23.60 20.32
C LEU A 16 10.60 22.74 21.60
N ASN A 17 9.41 22.36 22.07
CA ASN A 17 9.28 21.54 23.28
C ASN A 17 9.14 20.02 23.03
N ALA A 18 9.38 19.54 21.81
CA ALA A 18 9.14 18.14 21.42
C ALA A 18 10.34 17.17 21.61
N GLN A 19 11.43 17.60 22.27
CA GLN A 19 12.62 16.75 22.37
C GLN A 19 13.11 16.58 23.82
N ASN A 20 12.36 15.85 24.65
CA ASN A 20 12.93 15.22 25.84
C ASN A 20 12.03 14.05 26.28
N GLN A 21 12.13 12.93 25.59
CA GLN A 21 11.72 11.65 26.17
C GLN A 21 12.98 10.91 26.63
N PRO A 22 13.09 10.52 27.91
CA PRO A 22 14.20 9.68 28.36
C PRO A 22 14.08 8.30 27.70
N VAL A 23 15.16 7.88 27.02
CA VAL A 23 15.30 6.49 26.53
C VAL A 23 15.42 5.59 27.76
N VAL A 24 14.33 5.01 28.19
CA VAL A 24 14.34 3.92 29.17
C VAL A 24 14.68 2.66 28.40
N LEU A 25 15.92 2.19 28.54
CA LEU A 25 16.32 0.85 28.13
C LEU A 25 15.54 -0.15 29.00
N LYS A 26 14.40 -0.60 28.49
CA LYS A 26 13.62 -1.66 29.10
C LYS A 26 14.24 -3.00 28.67
N ASP A 27 14.61 -3.82 29.63
CA ASP A 27 15.08 -5.19 29.41
C ASP A 27 14.22 -5.91 28.39
N SER A 28 14.88 -6.61 27.48
CA SER A 28 14.31 -7.27 26.32
C SER A 28 13.45 -8.47 26.69
N ILE A 29 12.28 -8.23 27.19
CA ILE A 29 11.16 -9.16 27.01
C ILE A 29 10.60 -8.81 25.64
N PHE A 30 10.90 -9.61 24.62
CA PHE A 30 10.19 -9.52 23.35
C PHE A 30 8.75 -9.97 23.61
N PRO A 31 7.75 -9.07 23.64
CA PRO A 31 6.39 -9.52 23.60
C PRO A 31 6.24 -10.26 22.26
N LEU A 32 5.79 -11.50 22.30
CA LEU A 32 5.30 -12.15 21.10
C LEU A 32 4.14 -11.29 20.64
N ASP A 33 4.29 -10.67 19.47
CA ASP A 33 3.21 -9.92 18.87
C ASP A 33 1.98 -10.82 18.78
N GLU A 34 0.89 -10.37 19.32
CA GLU A 34 -0.41 -11.04 19.21
C GLU A 34 -0.67 -11.28 17.73
N VAL A 35 -0.87 -12.54 17.35
CA VAL A 35 -1.21 -12.89 15.96
C VAL A 35 -2.68 -12.51 15.76
N ILE A 36 -2.93 -11.26 15.46
CA ILE A 36 -4.26 -10.78 15.08
C ILE A 36 -4.51 -11.28 13.65
N ILE A 37 -5.36 -12.28 13.49
CA ILE A 37 -5.85 -12.73 12.20
C ILE A 37 -6.85 -11.68 11.71
N LYS A 38 -6.39 -10.71 10.94
CA LYS A 38 -7.27 -9.77 10.24
C LYS A 38 -7.80 -10.45 8.99
N GLY A 39 -9.11 -10.40 8.75
CA GLY A 39 -9.75 -11.05 7.60
C GLY A 39 -9.29 -10.52 6.23
N ASN A 40 -8.59 -9.38 6.20
CA ASN A 40 -8.04 -8.76 4.99
C ASN A 40 -6.62 -9.22 4.63
N THR A 41 -6.01 -10.10 5.43
CA THR A 41 -4.65 -10.62 5.22
C THR A 41 -4.67 -12.09 4.89
N ILE A 42 -3.69 -12.56 4.12
CA ILE A 42 -3.49 -13.97 3.78
C ILE A 42 -2.26 -14.58 4.47
N LEU A 43 -1.35 -13.76 4.91
CA LEU A 43 -0.17 -14.13 5.69
C LEU A 43 -0.17 -13.47 7.09
N GLY A 44 -0.65 -12.24 7.17
CA GLY A 44 -0.76 -11.46 8.38
C GLY A 44 0.55 -10.84 8.86
N ASN A 45 1.65 -11.58 8.81
CA ASN A 45 2.96 -11.05 9.24
C ASN A 45 4.15 -11.80 8.62
N LYS A 46 5.34 -11.29 8.89
CA LYS A 46 6.61 -11.82 8.38
C LYS A 46 6.96 -13.20 8.97
N PHE A 47 6.56 -13.47 10.21
CA PHE A 47 6.82 -14.76 10.85
C PHE A 47 6.02 -15.88 10.17
N VAL A 48 4.74 -15.66 9.91
CA VAL A 48 3.90 -16.62 9.17
C VAL A 48 4.43 -16.83 7.76
N ALA A 49 4.82 -15.75 7.07
CA ALA A 49 5.41 -15.85 5.72
C ALA A 49 6.67 -16.72 5.68
N LYS A 50 7.53 -16.64 6.71
CA LYS A 50 8.76 -17.42 6.80
C LYS A 50 8.54 -18.89 7.17
N ASN A 51 7.52 -19.17 7.97
CA ASN A 51 7.27 -20.51 8.54
C ASN A 51 6.19 -21.30 7.79
N ARG A 52 5.54 -20.70 6.81
CA ARG A 52 4.54 -21.35 5.98
C ARG A 52 5.17 -22.37 5.04
N THR A 53 4.45 -23.47 4.78
CA THR A 53 4.78 -24.38 3.66
C THR A 53 4.58 -23.68 2.33
N GLY A 54 5.59 -23.71 1.46
CA GLY A 54 5.63 -22.96 0.21
C GLY A 54 6.37 -21.64 0.33
N ALA A 55 6.64 -21.01 -0.81
CA ALA A 55 7.38 -19.76 -0.84
C ALA A 55 6.44 -18.56 -0.69
N ALA A 56 6.57 -17.87 0.42
CA ALA A 56 5.83 -16.66 0.70
C ALA A 56 6.78 -15.49 1.03
N TYR A 57 6.31 -14.27 0.85
CA TYR A 57 7.03 -13.06 1.21
C TYR A 57 6.04 -12.03 1.76
N PHE A 58 6.46 -11.31 2.80
CA PHE A 58 5.70 -10.26 3.44
C PHE A 58 6.54 -8.98 3.48
N LEU A 59 6.06 -7.92 2.86
CA LEU A 59 6.60 -6.56 2.99
C LEU A 59 5.74 -5.81 3.98
N SER A 60 6.35 -5.36 5.07
CA SER A 60 5.66 -4.57 6.10
C SER A 60 5.51 -3.10 5.71
N LYS A 61 4.72 -2.36 6.48
CA LYS A 61 4.54 -0.90 6.35
C LYS A 61 5.87 -0.15 6.42
N GLU A 62 6.75 -0.55 7.33
CA GLU A 62 8.08 0.05 7.52
C GLU A 62 8.98 -0.21 6.31
N GLU A 63 8.92 -1.41 5.75
CA GLU A 63 9.69 -1.77 4.55
C GLU A 63 9.16 -1.05 3.29
N LEU A 64 7.86 -0.80 3.21
CA LEU A 64 7.25 0.00 2.15
C LEU A 64 7.63 1.47 2.28
N ALA A 65 7.59 2.01 3.51
CA ALA A 65 7.91 3.39 3.81
C ALA A 65 9.41 3.72 3.70
N GLN A 66 10.30 2.72 3.78
CA GLN A 66 11.75 2.93 3.81
C GLN A 66 12.28 3.76 2.63
N PHE A 67 11.73 3.58 1.43
CA PHE A 67 12.11 4.31 0.22
C PHE A 67 10.95 5.12 -0.37
N ASP A 68 9.78 4.98 0.20
CA ASP A 68 8.58 5.73 -0.12
C ASP A 68 8.25 5.78 -1.63
N TYR A 69 8.39 4.63 -2.28
CA TYR A 69 8.18 4.53 -3.71
C TYR A 69 6.73 4.86 -4.11
N VAL A 70 6.59 5.69 -5.13
CA VAL A 70 5.29 5.93 -5.79
C VAL A 70 4.99 4.84 -6.83
N ASP A 71 6.03 4.20 -7.36
CA ASP A 71 5.98 3.13 -8.35
C ASP A 71 6.00 1.77 -7.65
N ILE A 72 4.93 0.98 -7.84
CA ILE A 72 4.80 -0.36 -7.27
C ILE A 72 5.89 -1.32 -7.74
N ASN A 73 6.39 -1.18 -8.97
CA ASN A 73 7.45 -2.03 -9.48
C ASN A 73 8.69 -1.96 -8.61
N ARG A 74 8.99 -0.78 -8.07
CA ARG A 74 10.13 -0.58 -7.16
C ARG A 74 9.95 -1.32 -5.84
N ALA A 75 8.73 -1.35 -5.29
CA ALA A 75 8.42 -2.11 -4.08
C ALA A 75 8.52 -3.63 -4.34
N LEU A 76 7.94 -4.10 -5.45
CA LEU A 76 7.95 -5.51 -5.83
C LEU A 76 9.35 -6.04 -6.18
N ASN A 77 10.24 -5.19 -6.67
CA ASN A 77 11.62 -5.58 -7.02
C ASN A 77 12.44 -6.06 -5.81
N LYS A 78 12.00 -5.74 -4.59
CA LYS A 78 12.61 -6.27 -3.36
C LYS A 78 12.31 -7.74 -3.12
N ILE A 79 11.34 -8.31 -3.83
CA ILE A 79 10.84 -9.65 -3.60
C ILE A 79 11.50 -10.64 -4.56
N PRO A 80 12.36 -11.56 -4.11
CA PRO A 80 13.05 -12.49 -4.99
C PRO A 80 12.09 -13.32 -5.85
N GLY A 81 12.39 -13.43 -7.14
CA GLY A 81 11.60 -14.23 -8.09
C GLY A 81 10.35 -13.52 -8.62
N ILE A 82 10.18 -12.25 -8.34
CA ILE A 82 9.28 -11.37 -9.07
C ILE A 82 10.08 -10.67 -10.17
N ASN A 83 9.51 -10.64 -11.36
CA ASN A 83 10.00 -9.86 -12.49
C ASN A 83 8.83 -9.06 -13.04
N PHE A 84 9.12 -7.92 -13.64
CA PHE A 84 8.11 -7.07 -14.25
C PHE A 84 8.63 -6.44 -15.53
N PHE A 85 7.70 -6.07 -16.38
CA PHE A 85 7.96 -5.29 -17.59
C PHE A 85 7.28 -3.92 -17.44
N GLU A 86 8.07 -2.85 -17.51
CA GLU A 86 7.58 -1.48 -17.37
C GLU A 86 7.03 -0.96 -18.71
N GLU A 87 5.78 -0.48 -18.70
CA GLU A 87 5.17 0.16 -19.86
C GLU A 87 5.17 1.69 -19.74
N ASP A 88 4.78 2.21 -18.57
CA ASP A 88 4.47 3.62 -18.35
C ASP A 88 5.56 4.38 -17.58
N GLY A 89 6.43 3.68 -16.86
CA GLY A 89 7.50 4.28 -16.04
C GLY A 89 7.04 4.90 -14.72
N PHE A 90 5.77 4.77 -14.37
CA PHE A 90 5.19 5.21 -13.10
C PHE A 90 4.56 4.05 -12.31
N GLY A 91 4.52 2.84 -12.89
CA GLY A 91 3.94 1.66 -12.26
C GLY A 91 2.42 1.65 -12.21
N LEU A 92 1.75 2.37 -13.10
CA LEU A 92 0.28 2.44 -13.15
C LEU A 92 -0.34 1.14 -13.64
N ARG A 93 0.38 0.43 -14.51
CA ARG A 93 -0.06 -0.83 -15.12
C ARG A 93 1.10 -1.83 -15.15
N PRO A 94 1.51 -2.35 -14.00
CA PRO A 94 2.64 -3.27 -13.92
C PRO A 94 2.31 -4.60 -14.61
N ASN A 95 3.23 -5.07 -15.44
CA ASN A 95 3.20 -6.41 -16.03
C ASN A 95 4.07 -7.29 -15.16
N ILE A 96 3.47 -8.03 -14.24
CA ILE A 96 4.17 -8.80 -13.22
C ILE A 96 4.23 -10.28 -13.60
N SER A 97 5.40 -10.88 -13.44
CA SER A 97 5.58 -12.32 -13.47
C SER A 97 6.21 -12.83 -12.19
N ILE A 98 5.81 -14.03 -11.78
CA ILE A 98 6.40 -14.73 -10.64
C ILE A 98 7.00 -16.04 -11.17
N ARG A 99 8.27 -16.30 -10.83
CA ARG A 99 9.01 -17.51 -11.21
C ARG A 99 9.02 -17.79 -12.72
N GLY A 100 9.14 -16.74 -13.55
CA GLY A 100 9.30 -16.87 -14.99
C GLY A 100 8.02 -17.15 -15.77
N THR A 101 6.84 -16.96 -15.15
CA THR A 101 5.57 -16.94 -15.90
C THR A 101 5.51 -15.73 -16.82
N SER A 102 4.63 -15.75 -17.83
CA SER A 102 4.45 -14.60 -18.71
C SER A 102 4.04 -13.37 -17.91
N PRO A 103 4.72 -12.22 -18.07
CA PRO A 103 4.35 -10.99 -17.39
C PRO A 103 3.15 -10.28 -18.01
N GLU A 104 2.74 -10.67 -19.20
CA GLU A 104 1.72 -9.97 -19.99
C GLU A 104 0.46 -9.69 -19.17
N ARG A 105 0.22 -8.40 -18.88
CA ARG A 105 -0.89 -7.86 -18.09
C ARG A 105 -1.13 -8.62 -16.80
N SER A 106 -0.05 -9.14 -16.18
CA SER A 106 -0.11 -9.92 -14.93
C SER A 106 -1.09 -11.10 -14.98
N SER A 107 -1.36 -11.66 -16.16
CA SER A 107 -2.44 -12.62 -16.42
C SER A 107 -2.27 -14.00 -15.74
N LYS A 108 -1.10 -14.28 -15.16
CA LYS A 108 -0.77 -15.58 -14.53
C LYS A 108 -0.68 -15.51 -13.01
N ILE A 109 -1.08 -14.38 -12.43
CA ILE A 109 -1.09 -14.17 -10.97
C ILE A 109 -2.45 -13.64 -10.53
N ALA A 110 -2.91 -14.08 -9.35
CA ALA A 110 -4.07 -13.48 -8.70
C ALA A 110 -3.63 -12.20 -7.97
N ILE A 111 -4.32 -11.10 -8.21
CA ILE A 111 -4.10 -9.83 -7.54
C ILE A 111 -5.32 -9.54 -6.68
N MET A 112 -5.07 -9.29 -5.41
CA MET A 112 -6.10 -9.06 -4.40
C MET A 112 -5.85 -7.72 -3.69
N GLU A 113 -6.91 -7.10 -3.22
CA GLU A 113 -6.88 -6.03 -2.24
C GLU A 113 -7.70 -6.48 -1.03
N ASP A 114 -7.09 -6.45 0.15
CA ASP A 114 -7.70 -6.91 1.41
C ASP A 114 -8.30 -8.33 1.32
N GLY A 115 -7.61 -9.24 0.63
CA GLY A 115 -8.04 -10.62 0.45
C GLY A 115 -9.10 -10.84 -0.63
N VAL A 116 -9.60 -9.77 -1.26
CA VAL A 116 -10.60 -9.84 -2.33
C VAL A 116 -9.92 -9.79 -3.69
N LEU A 117 -10.25 -10.74 -4.57
CA LEU A 117 -9.70 -10.80 -5.92
C LEU A 117 -10.16 -9.58 -6.74
N ILE A 118 -9.20 -8.79 -7.20
CA ILE A 118 -9.45 -7.61 -8.05
C ILE A 118 -8.94 -7.81 -9.48
N SER A 119 -8.02 -8.71 -9.69
CA SER A 119 -7.43 -9.00 -11.01
C SER A 119 -6.79 -10.39 -11.03
N PRO A 120 -6.75 -11.08 -12.18
CA PRO A 120 -7.43 -10.70 -13.44
C PRO A 120 -8.95 -10.69 -13.31
N ALA A 121 -9.62 -9.95 -14.20
CA ALA A 121 -11.07 -9.93 -14.21
C ALA A 121 -11.63 -11.35 -14.43
N PRO A 122 -12.46 -11.88 -13.52
CA PRO A 122 -12.84 -13.30 -13.53
C PRO A 122 -13.80 -13.68 -14.68
N TYR A 123 -14.36 -12.71 -15.37
CA TYR A 123 -15.48 -12.94 -16.30
C TYR A 123 -15.11 -12.88 -17.79
N SER A 124 -14.03 -12.21 -18.19
CA SER A 124 -13.76 -12.05 -19.63
C SER A 124 -12.30 -11.99 -20.03
N ALA A 125 -11.44 -11.40 -19.26
CA ALA A 125 -10.04 -11.19 -19.63
C ALA A 125 -9.10 -11.65 -18.52
N SER A 126 -8.13 -12.49 -18.85
CA SER A 126 -7.05 -12.88 -17.96
C SER A 126 -6.01 -11.76 -17.83
N SER A 127 -6.45 -10.53 -17.68
CA SER A 127 -5.59 -9.35 -17.69
C SER A 127 -5.90 -8.43 -16.53
N ALA A 128 -4.86 -7.95 -15.89
CA ALA A 128 -4.98 -6.95 -14.84
C ALA A 128 -4.99 -5.55 -15.46
N TYR A 129 -6.06 -4.83 -15.27
CA TYR A 129 -6.22 -3.44 -15.74
C TYR A 129 -6.21 -2.41 -14.62
N TYR A 130 -6.45 -2.85 -13.40
CA TYR A 130 -6.44 -2.02 -12.21
C TYR A 130 -5.39 -2.54 -11.23
N PHE A 131 -4.62 -1.62 -10.69
CA PHE A 131 -3.71 -1.85 -9.57
C PHE A 131 -3.94 -0.77 -8.52
N PRO A 132 -4.06 -1.15 -7.25
CA PRO A 132 -4.20 -0.17 -6.17
C PRO A 132 -2.91 0.62 -5.99
N SER A 133 -3.05 1.89 -5.66
CA SER A 133 -1.90 2.75 -5.38
C SER A 133 -1.16 2.29 -4.13
N ILE A 134 0.16 2.09 -4.25
CA ILE A 134 1.02 1.62 -3.16
C ILE A 134 0.99 2.56 -1.94
N ALA A 135 0.71 3.84 -2.16
CA ALA A 135 0.65 4.84 -1.09
C ALA A 135 -0.44 4.57 -0.04
N ARG A 136 -1.49 3.81 -0.41
CA ARG A 136 -2.59 3.43 0.49
C ARG A 136 -2.33 2.10 1.22
N MET A 137 -1.22 1.42 0.90
CA MET A 137 -0.96 0.07 1.39
C MET A 137 -0.15 0.07 2.67
N GLU A 138 -0.52 -0.80 3.59
CA GLU A 138 0.23 -1.10 4.81
C GLU A 138 1.16 -2.30 4.65
N ALA A 139 0.79 -3.25 3.79
CA ALA A 139 1.61 -4.42 3.54
C ALA A 139 1.39 -4.97 2.12
N LEU A 140 2.38 -5.71 1.65
CA LEU A 140 2.25 -6.57 0.48
C LEU A 140 2.54 -8.01 0.88
N GLU A 141 1.63 -8.91 0.53
CA GLU A 141 1.73 -10.33 0.77
C GLU A 141 1.87 -11.05 -0.55
N VAL A 142 2.92 -11.83 -0.71
CA VAL A 142 3.19 -12.55 -1.96
C VAL A 142 3.31 -14.03 -1.70
N LEU A 143 2.51 -14.79 -2.40
CA LEU A 143 2.53 -16.24 -2.41
C LEU A 143 3.00 -16.72 -3.78
N LYS A 144 4.01 -17.57 -3.82
CA LYS A 144 4.67 -17.99 -5.05
C LYS A 144 4.40 -19.45 -5.34
N GLY A 145 3.94 -19.75 -6.57
CA GLY A 145 3.72 -21.10 -7.06
C GLY A 145 2.25 -21.52 -7.03
N SER A 146 2.00 -22.75 -7.46
CA SER A 146 0.67 -23.29 -7.71
C SER A 146 -0.17 -23.61 -6.47
N SER A 147 0.42 -23.62 -5.28
CA SER A 147 -0.31 -23.84 -4.02
C SER A 147 -1.33 -22.75 -3.68
N GLN A 148 -1.44 -21.73 -4.55
CA GLN A 148 -2.28 -20.56 -4.35
C GLN A 148 -3.62 -20.61 -5.07
N ILE A 149 -3.98 -21.76 -5.61
CA ILE A 149 -5.23 -21.97 -6.36
C ILE A 149 -6.50 -21.58 -5.56
N GLN A 150 -6.44 -21.63 -4.25
CA GLN A 150 -7.52 -21.19 -3.36
C GLN A 150 -7.86 -19.69 -3.48
N TYR A 151 -6.93 -18.87 -4.02
CA TYR A 151 -7.12 -17.43 -4.18
C TYR A 151 -7.64 -17.05 -5.57
N GLY A 152 -8.13 -17.99 -6.34
CA GLY A 152 -8.81 -17.75 -7.60
C GLY A 152 -8.13 -18.41 -8.80
N PRO A 153 -8.72 -18.24 -9.99
CA PRO A 153 -8.16 -18.70 -11.25
C PRO A 153 -6.87 -17.92 -11.57
N TYR A 154 -6.09 -18.41 -12.52
CA TYR A 154 -4.88 -17.74 -13.02
C TYR A 154 -3.74 -17.59 -12.01
N THR A 155 -3.66 -18.49 -11.02
CA THR A 155 -2.63 -18.47 -9.97
C THR A 155 -1.40 -19.33 -10.28
N SER A 156 -1.13 -19.63 -11.55
CA SER A 156 0.02 -20.46 -11.92
C SER A 156 1.35 -19.86 -11.49
N GLY A 157 1.48 -18.55 -11.48
CA GLY A 157 2.63 -17.83 -10.95
C GLY A 157 2.58 -17.65 -9.44
N GLY A 158 1.39 -17.43 -8.91
CA GLY A 158 1.17 -17.12 -7.48
C GLY A 158 0.05 -16.13 -7.27
N ALA A 159 0.07 -15.49 -6.10
CA ALA A 159 -0.90 -14.47 -5.70
C ALA A 159 -0.19 -13.31 -4.99
N ILE A 160 -0.69 -12.10 -5.21
CA ILE A 160 -0.27 -10.88 -4.52
C ILE A 160 -1.51 -10.29 -3.84
N ASN A 161 -1.41 -10.05 -2.54
CA ASN A 161 -2.42 -9.33 -1.79
C ASN A 161 -1.89 -7.97 -1.32
N PHE A 162 -2.59 -6.93 -1.68
CA PHE A 162 -2.38 -5.57 -1.23
C PHE A 162 -3.21 -5.35 0.03
N VAL A 163 -2.55 -5.13 1.15
CA VAL A 163 -3.24 -4.86 2.41
C VAL A 163 -3.34 -3.36 2.58
N SER A 164 -4.54 -2.82 2.47
CA SER A 164 -4.78 -1.39 2.59
C SER A 164 -4.87 -0.93 4.04
N THR A 165 -4.66 0.36 4.28
CA THR A 165 -4.71 0.97 5.61
C THR A 165 -6.00 0.58 6.35
N GLY A 166 -5.85 0.05 7.56
CA GLY A 166 -6.96 -0.35 8.41
C GLY A 166 -7.69 0.84 9.06
N ILE A 167 -8.77 0.52 9.78
CA ILE A 167 -9.42 1.50 10.67
C ILE A 167 -8.55 1.61 11.93
N PRO A 168 -8.06 2.81 12.30
CA PRO A 168 -7.22 2.98 13.49
C PRO A 168 -8.02 2.78 14.78
N ASP A 169 -7.34 2.39 15.85
CA ASP A 169 -7.99 2.15 17.16
C ASP A 169 -8.28 3.45 17.91
N SER A 170 -7.68 4.56 17.52
CA SER A 170 -7.93 5.91 18.05
C SER A 170 -7.80 6.91 16.92
N PHE A 171 -8.23 8.15 17.16
CA PHE A 171 -8.16 9.20 16.14
C PHE A 171 -6.76 9.33 15.54
N GLU A 172 -6.68 9.12 14.25
CA GLU A 172 -5.46 9.29 13.45
C GLU A 172 -5.78 10.14 12.21
N GLY A 173 -4.96 11.16 11.99
CA GLY A 173 -5.00 11.97 10.79
C GLY A 173 -3.62 12.03 10.15
N LYS A 174 -3.52 11.78 8.85
CA LYS A 174 -2.27 11.80 8.10
C LYS A 174 -2.42 12.61 6.83
N VAL A 175 -1.42 13.44 6.56
CA VAL A 175 -1.27 14.13 5.27
C VAL A 175 0.14 13.87 4.78
N ARG A 176 0.25 13.39 3.57
CA ARG A 176 1.52 13.15 2.89
C ARG A 176 1.49 13.79 1.52
N SER A 177 2.51 14.57 1.21
CA SER A 177 2.66 15.22 -0.09
C SER A 177 4.05 14.93 -0.64
N ILE A 178 4.10 14.54 -1.91
CA ILE A 178 5.32 14.33 -2.67
C ILE A 178 5.25 15.21 -3.89
N TYR A 179 6.38 15.86 -4.24
CA TYR A 179 6.51 16.59 -5.49
C TYR A 179 7.86 16.29 -6.12
N GLY A 180 7.87 16.07 -7.43
CA GLY A 180 9.07 15.65 -8.15
C GLY A 180 9.13 16.14 -9.59
N SER A 181 10.05 15.57 -10.36
CA SER A 181 10.26 15.89 -11.76
C SER A 181 9.00 15.70 -12.60
N PHE A 182 8.93 16.38 -13.74
CA PHE A 182 7.81 16.31 -14.68
C PHE A 182 6.46 16.76 -14.08
N HIS A 183 6.51 17.67 -13.10
CA HIS A 183 5.35 18.08 -12.30
C HIS A 183 4.62 16.87 -11.68
N THR A 184 5.37 15.85 -11.34
CA THR A 184 4.80 14.69 -10.64
C THR A 184 4.44 15.11 -9.22
N GLY A 185 3.16 15.01 -8.89
CA GLY A 185 2.61 15.31 -7.59
C GLY A 185 1.82 14.14 -7.02
N GLN A 186 1.98 13.86 -5.73
CA GLN A 186 1.12 12.92 -5.01
C GLN A 186 0.69 13.57 -3.70
N LEU A 187 -0.61 13.59 -3.46
CA LEU A 187 -1.23 13.99 -2.20
C LEU A 187 -2.04 12.82 -1.65
N HIS A 188 -1.66 12.32 -0.49
CA HIS A 188 -2.39 11.31 0.24
C HIS A 188 -2.83 11.86 1.59
N THR A 189 -4.12 11.81 1.84
CA THR A 189 -4.72 12.23 3.12
C THR A 189 -5.56 11.09 3.66
N SER A 190 -5.47 10.85 4.95
CA SER A 190 -6.31 9.88 5.64
C SER A 190 -6.75 10.40 6.99
N ILE A 191 -7.95 10.03 7.40
CA ILE A 191 -8.50 10.29 8.72
C ILE A 191 -9.31 9.07 9.16
N GLY A 192 -9.22 8.72 10.43
CA GLY A 192 -9.97 7.61 10.98
C GLY A 192 -10.03 7.66 12.48
N ASP A 193 -10.97 6.91 13.05
CA ASP A 193 -11.17 6.75 14.48
C ASP A 193 -11.97 5.48 14.78
N SER A 194 -11.87 5.02 16.01
CA SER A 194 -12.67 3.91 16.53
C SER A 194 -13.30 4.26 17.88
N PHE A 195 -14.58 4.03 17.96
CA PHE A 195 -15.38 4.09 19.17
C PHE A 195 -15.74 2.66 19.61
N GLU A 196 -16.41 2.47 20.74
CA GLU A 196 -16.76 1.13 21.27
C GLU A 196 -17.34 0.18 20.20
N ASN A 197 -18.39 0.62 19.50
CA ASN A 197 -19.10 -0.21 18.52
C ASN A 197 -18.93 0.25 17.08
N PHE A 198 -18.29 1.38 16.85
CA PHE A 198 -18.18 1.99 15.53
C PHE A 198 -16.76 2.41 15.23
N GLY A 199 -16.31 2.15 14.03
CA GLY A 199 -15.04 2.66 13.53
C GLY A 199 -15.15 3.07 12.08
N TYR A 200 -14.36 4.05 11.69
CA TYR A 200 -14.31 4.54 10.31
C TYR A 200 -12.89 4.89 9.89
N SER A 201 -12.68 4.83 8.60
CA SER A 201 -11.49 5.35 7.93
C SER A 201 -11.91 5.94 6.59
N LEU A 202 -11.37 7.11 6.27
CA LEU A 202 -11.57 7.78 4.99
C LEU A 202 -10.20 8.19 4.45
N GLU A 203 -9.94 7.85 3.20
CA GLU A 203 -8.70 8.19 2.50
C GLU A 203 -8.99 8.87 1.18
N TYR A 204 -8.15 9.84 0.83
CA TYR A 204 -8.10 10.46 -0.48
C TYR A 204 -6.68 10.46 -0.99
N LEU A 205 -6.51 10.02 -2.22
CA LEU A 205 -5.24 10.05 -2.95
C LEU A 205 -5.44 10.77 -4.28
N ASN A 206 -4.63 11.78 -4.54
CA ASN A 206 -4.40 12.32 -5.87
C ASN A 206 -2.96 12.01 -6.28
N PHE A 207 -2.79 11.51 -7.49
CA PHE A 207 -1.48 11.25 -8.08
C PHE A 207 -1.49 11.67 -9.54
N ASN A 208 -0.64 12.62 -9.90
CA ASN A 208 -0.61 13.21 -11.24
C ASN A 208 0.83 13.45 -11.73
N SER A 209 0.99 13.53 -13.03
CA SER A 209 2.24 13.90 -13.69
C SER A 209 1.96 14.42 -15.09
N ASN A 210 2.81 15.33 -15.58
CA ASN A 210 2.79 15.71 -17.00
C ASN A 210 3.45 14.66 -17.90
N GLY A 211 4.06 13.62 -17.32
CA GLY A 211 4.77 12.59 -18.05
C GLY A 211 6.16 13.01 -18.52
N PHE A 212 6.99 12.03 -18.80
CA PHE A 212 8.40 12.24 -19.18
C PHE A 212 8.67 11.97 -20.67
N LYS A 213 7.70 11.44 -21.42
CA LYS A 213 7.79 11.21 -22.85
C LYS A 213 6.87 12.14 -23.61
N THR A 214 7.40 12.79 -24.65
CA THR A 214 6.60 13.50 -25.64
C THR A 214 6.37 12.57 -26.83
N LEU A 215 5.12 12.32 -27.13
CA LEU A 215 4.70 11.56 -28.31
C LEU A 215 4.46 12.54 -29.46
N GLY A 216 4.40 12.04 -30.70
CA GLY A 216 4.05 12.86 -31.84
C GLY A 216 2.73 13.61 -31.64
N ASN A 217 2.54 14.78 -32.25
CA ASN A 217 1.34 15.61 -32.15
C ASN A 217 1.07 16.23 -30.76
N ASN A 218 2.11 16.61 -30.02
CA ASN A 218 2.03 17.22 -28.69
C ASN A 218 1.34 16.36 -27.63
N LEU A 219 1.19 15.07 -27.85
CA LEU A 219 0.75 14.11 -26.84
C LEU A 219 1.89 13.81 -25.87
N ASN A 220 1.56 13.57 -24.62
CA ASN A 220 2.51 13.19 -23.58
C ASN A 220 2.05 11.93 -22.84
N THR A 221 2.88 11.43 -21.92
CA THR A 221 2.56 10.29 -21.05
C THR A 221 2.05 10.73 -19.68
N GLY A 222 1.42 11.91 -19.62
CA GLY A 222 0.83 12.44 -18.40
C GLY A 222 -0.42 11.68 -17.98
N PHE A 223 -0.73 11.78 -16.68
CA PHE A 223 -1.89 11.15 -16.06
C PHE A 223 -2.38 11.94 -14.86
N ASP A 224 -3.62 11.69 -14.47
CA ASP A 224 -4.23 12.17 -13.23
C ASP A 224 -5.10 11.06 -12.65
N ILE A 225 -4.81 10.65 -11.41
CA ILE A 225 -5.50 9.61 -10.68
C ILE A 225 -6.07 10.22 -9.41
N ASN A 226 -7.35 9.97 -9.18
CA ASN A 226 -8.05 10.34 -7.96
C ASN A 226 -8.70 9.10 -7.37
N GLU A 227 -8.31 8.74 -6.15
CA GLU A 227 -8.85 7.58 -5.43
C GLU A 227 -9.47 8.05 -4.12
N ILE A 228 -10.66 7.54 -3.82
CA ILE A 228 -11.31 7.71 -2.53
C ILE A 228 -11.59 6.32 -1.98
N SER A 229 -11.14 6.06 -0.76
CA SER A 229 -11.42 4.83 -0.04
C SER A 229 -12.09 5.14 1.29
N SER A 230 -13.11 4.36 1.64
CA SER A 230 -13.78 4.47 2.92
C SER A 230 -14.02 3.08 3.51
N LYS A 231 -13.76 2.94 4.81
CA LYS A 231 -14.04 1.73 5.58
C LYS A 231 -14.91 2.09 6.77
N ILE A 232 -15.90 1.26 7.02
CA ILE A 232 -16.78 1.38 8.19
C ILE A 232 -16.86 0.02 8.86
N ARG A 233 -16.73 0.01 10.18
CA ARG A 233 -16.89 -1.17 11.02
C ARG A 233 -17.96 -0.89 12.06
N TYR A 234 -18.89 -1.80 12.20
CA TYR A 234 -19.88 -1.77 13.26
C TYR A 234 -19.93 -3.13 13.98
N LYS A 235 -19.78 -3.12 15.29
CA LYS A 235 -19.91 -4.32 16.14
C LYS A 235 -21.32 -4.41 16.68
N THR A 236 -22.03 -5.49 16.41
CA THR A 236 -23.43 -5.67 16.81
C THR A 236 -23.59 -6.22 18.24
N SER A 237 -22.62 -6.96 18.74
CA SER A 237 -22.55 -7.47 20.11
C SER A 237 -21.12 -7.89 20.46
N GLU A 238 -20.80 -8.04 21.75
CA GLU A 238 -19.51 -8.55 22.21
C GLU A 238 -19.33 -10.07 21.93
N ASP A 239 -20.41 -10.79 21.62
CA ASP A 239 -20.45 -12.24 21.46
C ASP A 239 -20.55 -12.70 19.98
N ALA A 240 -20.18 -11.86 19.00
CA ALA A 240 -20.26 -12.22 17.58
C ALA A 240 -18.86 -12.47 16.97
#